data_3fd459b5c53c8a5773bc832fb8ecec1d
#
_entry.id   3fd459b5c53c8a5773bc832fb8ecec1d
#
_cell.length_a   1.000
_cell.length_b   1.000
_cell.length_c   1.000
_cell.angle_alpha   90.00
_cell.angle_beta   90.00
_cell.angle_gamma   90.00
#
_symmetry.space_group_name_H-M   'P 1'
#
loop_
_entity.id
_entity.type
_entity.pdbx_description
1 polymer ?
#
loop_
_entity_poly.entity_id
_entity_poly.type
_entity_poly.pdbx_seq_one_letter_code
_entity_poly.pdbx_strand_id
1 'polypeptide(L)'
;MAVLLSLSVVITVFFGRAKISEKIEVVESKEYKGIITLWQIDGFEGGTGSRKQFLLKVAREFEKQNPGVLVMVINHTFNSVKERISKGEYPDLISYSNGVEIDGLIELNCDRATNGGYIGDKLYATAWCRGGYTLIKNPNSVDKEQNTLIVSQAEYTQPLVAMFLEGLHFDKIEVYKPMDAYVKFTANKTTYFLGTQRDIVRLNNRGMQVESTPLTAYNDLYQYLSLTGTDVKKNVYAKRFIDFLISDKVQNQLNRICMLSPYIDVENDIEHLANFKNNGQNKSISAFLHADMLKQMQEISLSAINGNENDINKIKNMLV
;
A
#
# COMPACT_ATOMS: atom_id res chain seq x y z
N MET A 1 -68.62 26.98 8.23
CA MET A 1 -67.45 27.72 8.78
C MET A 1 -66.23 26.78 9.09
N ALA A 2 -66.43 25.56 9.56
CA ALA A 2 -65.37 24.63 9.87
C ALA A 2 -64.54 24.11 8.63
N VAL A 3 -65.18 23.97 7.46
CA VAL A 3 -64.55 23.49 6.22
C VAL A 3 -63.59 24.52 5.61
N LEU A 4 -63.88 25.81 5.75
CA LEU A 4 -63.02 26.89 5.25
C LEU A 4 -61.73 27.07 6.10
N LEU A 5 -61.79 26.79 7.41
CA LEU A 5 -60.65 26.83 8.30
C LEU A 5 -59.66 25.66 8.06
N SER A 6 -60.18 24.47 7.75
CA SER A 6 -59.34 23.31 7.44
C SER A 6 -58.59 23.47 6.09
N LEU A 7 -59.19 24.11 5.10
CA LEU A 7 -58.59 24.39 3.81
C LEU A 7 -57.44 25.42 3.92
N SER A 8 -57.61 26.45 4.75
CA SER A 8 -56.59 27.48 4.96
C SER A 8 -55.34 26.93 5.69
N VAL A 9 -55.51 26.00 6.65
CA VAL A 9 -54.39 25.37 7.35
C VAL A 9 -53.60 24.43 6.43
N VAL A 10 -54.29 23.68 5.55
CA VAL A 10 -53.63 22.80 4.57
C VAL A 10 -52.84 23.61 3.54
N ILE A 11 -53.37 24.72 3.05
CA ILE A 11 -52.69 25.60 2.10
C ILE A 11 -51.47 26.26 2.77
N THR A 12 -51.57 26.70 4.02
CA THR A 12 -50.45 27.31 4.74
C THR A 12 -49.32 26.32 5.01
N VAL A 13 -49.64 25.04 5.30
CA VAL A 13 -48.64 23.97 5.50
C VAL A 13 -47.97 23.57 4.17
N PHE A 14 -48.71 23.54 3.05
CA PHE A 14 -48.14 23.22 1.74
C PHE A 14 -47.26 24.35 1.20
N PHE A 15 -47.68 25.60 1.30
CA PHE A 15 -46.89 26.76 0.89
C PHE A 15 -45.73 27.06 1.86
N GLY A 16 -45.90 26.78 3.16
CA GLY A 16 -44.82 26.88 4.15
C GLY A 16 -43.71 25.86 3.93
N ARG A 17 -44.04 24.62 3.52
CA ARG A 17 -43.03 23.62 3.16
C ARG A 17 -42.35 23.90 1.81
N ALA A 18 -43.08 24.45 0.83
CA ALA A 18 -42.47 24.85 -0.45
C ALA A 18 -41.45 25.99 -0.29
N LYS A 19 -41.67 26.93 0.65
CA LYS A 19 -40.67 28.00 0.91
C LYS A 19 -39.49 27.59 1.77
N ILE A 20 -39.56 26.48 2.50
CA ILE A 20 -38.41 25.95 3.28
C ILE A 20 -37.46 25.12 2.41
N SER A 21 -37.93 24.59 1.27
CA SER A 21 -37.08 23.85 0.35
C SER A 21 -36.28 24.74 -0.64
N GLU A 22 -36.57 26.04 -0.72
CA GLU A 22 -35.89 26.97 -1.64
C GLU A 22 -34.76 27.80 -1.02
N LYS A 23 -34.37 27.53 0.22
CA LYS A 23 -33.15 28.08 0.82
C LYS A 23 -32.16 27.01 1.27
N ILE A 24 -31.96 25.98 0.48
CA ILE A 24 -30.62 25.47 0.31
C ILE A 24 -30.00 26.44 -0.69
N GLU A 25 -29.42 27.52 -0.21
CA GLU A 25 -28.36 28.19 -0.94
C GLU A 25 -27.37 27.06 -1.30
N VAL A 26 -27.38 26.68 -2.57
CA VAL A 26 -26.23 26.07 -3.21
C VAL A 26 -25.16 27.15 -3.00
N VAL A 27 -24.45 27.07 -1.88
CA VAL A 27 -23.19 27.76 -1.72
C VAL A 27 -22.41 27.22 -2.91
N GLU A 28 -22.32 27.99 -3.99
CA GLU A 28 -21.34 27.79 -5.03
C GLU A 28 -20.04 27.64 -4.27
N SER A 29 -19.63 26.41 -4.07
CA SER A 29 -18.33 26.10 -3.47
C SER A 29 -17.35 26.70 -4.45
N LYS A 30 -16.82 27.91 -4.15
CA LYS A 30 -15.72 28.47 -4.92
C LYS A 30 -14.74 27.35 -5.05
N GLU A 31 -14.58 26.87 -6.28
CA GLU A 31 -13.69 25.76 -6.60
C GLU A 31 -12.33 26.03 -5.93
N TYR A 32 -11.85 25.07 -5.16
CA TYR A 32 -10.52 25.18 -4.58
C TYR A 32 -9.50 25.30 -5.72
N LYS A 33 -8.63 26.29 -5.63
CA LYS A 33 -7.47 26.47 -6.51
C LYS A 33 -6.23 26.55 -5.64
N GLY A 34 -5.26 25.69 -5.92
CA GLY A 34 -4.04 25.66 -5.12
C GLY A 34 -3.27 24.37 -5.24
N ILE A 35 -2.33 24.17 -4.33
CA ILE A 35 -1.40 23.04 -4.34
C ILE A 35 -1.78 22.06 -3.23
N ILE A 36 -1.93 20.79 -3.59
CA ILE A 36 -1.98 19.65 -2.68
C ILE A 36 -0.57 19.07 -2.59
N THR A 37 0.00 19.03 -1.41
CA THR A 37 1.33 18.44 -1.18
C THR A 37 1.18 16.97 -0.86
N LEU A 38 1.93 16.12 -1.57
CA LEU A 38 2.00 14.68 -1.35
C LEU A 38 3.44 14.27 -1.05
N TRP A 39 3.68 13.77 0.15
CA TRP A 39 4.96 13.14 0.48
C TRP A 39 4.92 11.66 0.11
N GLN A 40 5.95 11.23 -0.62
CA GLN A 40 6.15 9.82 -0.98
C GLN A 40 7.34 9.26 -0.22
N ILE A 41 7.14 8.14 0.49
CA ILE A 41 8.18 7.43 1.23
C ILE A 41 8.22 6.00 0.72
N ASP A 42 9.34 5.61 0.10
CA ASP A 42 9.53 4.24 -0.37
C ASP A 42 9.99 3.35 0.79
N GLY A 43 9.09 2.53 1.34
CA GLY A 43 9.37 1.66 2.50
C GLY A 43 9.84 0.27 2.14
N PHE A 44 9.69 -0.16 0.88
CA PHE A 44 10.17 -1.46 0.40
C PHE A 44 10.55 -1.38 -1.08
N GLU A 45 11.45 -2.26 -1.50
CA GLU A 45 11.81 -2.40 -2.90
C GLU A 45 10.75 -3.21 -3.65
N GLY A 46 9.77 -2.55 -4.23
CA GLY A 46 8.74 -3.20 -5.03
C GLY A 46 8.64 -2.59 -6.43
N GLY A 47 8.69 -3.41 -7.44
CA GLY A 47 8.53 -2.97 -8.83
C GLY A 47 9.83 -2.53 -9.51
N THR A 48 9.72 -2.26 -10.80
CA THR A 48 10.74 -1.66 -11.65
C THR A 48 10.31 -0.23 -11.96
N GLY A 49 11.19 0.74 -11.81
CA GLY A 49 10.82 2.14 -11.93
C GLY A 49 10.45 2.79 -10.59
N SER A 50 10.13 4.06 -10.66
CA SER A 50 9.92 4.90 -9.49
C SER A 50 8.44 5.08 -9.18
N ARG A 51 8.00 4.76 -7.97
CA ARG A 51 6.66 5.08 -7.47
C ARG A 51 6.38 6.57 -7.52
N LYS A 52 7.39 7.41 -7.22
CA LYS A 52 7.30 8.87 -7.38
C LYS A 52 6.95 9.26 -8.82
N GLN A 53 7.61 8.69 -9.83
CA GLN A 53 7.34 9.02 -11.23
C GLN A 53 5.94 8.58 -11.64
N PHE A 54 5.47 7.45 -11.13
CA PHE A 54 4.10 7.00 -11.32
C PHE A 54 3.10 8.00 -10.73
N LEU A 55 3.29 8.40 -9.47
CA LEU A 55 2.44 9.40 -8.80
C LEU A 55 2.44 10.75 -9.52
N LEU A 56 3.61 11.23 -10.02
CA LEU A 56 3.70 12.45 -10.82
C LEU A 56 2.91 12.35 -12.13
N LYS A 57 2.89 11.17 -12.77
CA LYS A 57 2.07 10.95 -13.97
C LYS A 57 0.59 11.00 -13.63
N VAL A 58 0.17 10.29 -12.56
CA VAL A 58 -1.20 10.28 -12.09
C VAL A 58 -1.66 11.68 -11.67
N ALA A 59 -0.80 12.43 -10.96
CA ALA A 59 -1.05 13.82 -10.59
C ALA A 59 -1.38 14.67 -11.82
N ARG A 60 -0.57 14.60 -12.88
CA ARG A 60 -0.83 15.35 -14.13
C ARG A 60 -2.14 14.94 -14.82
N GLU A 61 -2.54 13.69 -14.73
CA GLU A 61 -3.83 13.23 -15.29
C GLU A 61 -5.00 13.76 -14.44
N PHE A 62 -4.86 13.80 -13.12
CA PHE A 62 -5.84 14.38 -12.21
C PHE A 62 -5.99 15.90 -12.39
N GLU A 63 -4.89 16.63 -12.51
CA GLU A 63 -4.85 18.09 -12.71
C GLU A 63 -5.59 18.52 -13.97
N LYS A 64 -5.51 17.73 -15.06
CA LYS A 64 -6.27 17.99 -16.30
C LYS A 64 -7.78 17.94 -16.09
N GLN A 65 -8.26 17.13 -15.13
CA GLN A 65 -9.67 16.99 -14.80
C GLN A 65 -10.12 17.97 -13.72
N ASN A 66 -9.17 18.62 -13.04
CA ASN A 66 -9.41 19.56 -11.93
C ASN A 66 -8.63 20.87 -12.16
N PRO A 67 -9.04 21.72 -13.12
CA PRO A 67 -8.32 22.93 -13.47
C PRO A 67 -8.09 23.86 -12.29
N GLY A 68 -6.85 24.28 -12.05
CA GLY A 68 -6.46 25.12 -10.92
C GLY A 68 -6.01 24.37 -9.67
N VAL A 69 -6.13 23.05 -9.64
CA VAL A 69 -5.56 22.19 -8.59
C VAL A 69 -4.27 21.56 -9.09
N LEU A 70 -3.20 21.66 -8.32
CA LEU A 70 -1.91 21.02 -8.58
C LEU A 70 -1.60 20.01 -7.48
N VAL A 71 -0.96 18.88 -7.82
CA VAL A 71 -0.50 17.87 -6.85
C VAL A 71 1.02 17.80 -6.89
N MET A 72 1.66 18.32 -5.85
CA MET A 72 3.11 18.37 -5.72
C MET A 72 3.62 17.13 -4.99
N VAL A 73 4.24 16.20 -5.73
CA VAL A 73 4.81 14.95 -5.19
C VAL A 73 6.27 15.16 -4.79
N ILE A 74 6.57 15.00 -3.50
CA ILE A 74 7.91 15.16 -2.92
C ILE A 74 8.34 13.82 -2.33
N ASN A 75 9.54 13.34 -2.72
CA ASN A 75 10.10 12.11 -2.16
C ASN A 75 10.87 12.39 -0.89
N HIS A 76 10.65 11.57 0.13
CA HIS A 76 11.33 11.63 1.42
C HIS A 76 11.87 10.25 1.83
N THR A 77 12.90 10.25 2.67
CA THR A 77 13.34 9.08 3.43
C THR A 77 12.59 8.99 4.76
N PHE A 78 12.56 7.82 5.40
CA PHE A 78 11.99 7.67 6.76
C PHE A 78 12.52 8.69 7.74
N ASN A 79 13.85 8.89 7.78
CA ASN A 79 14.49 9.83 8.70
C ASN A 79 14.08 11.29 8.41
N SER A 80 14.00 11.67 7.13
CA SER A 80 13.57 13.02 6.73
C SER A 80 12.12 13.29 7.15
N VAL A 81 11.23 12.31 7.03
CA VAL A 81 9.84 12.48 7.47
C VAL A 81 9.74 12.59 8.98
N LYS A 82 10.43 11.72 9.72
CA LYS A 82 10.46 11.78 11.19
C LYS A 82 10.94 13.14 11.68
N GLU A 83 12.00 13.70 11.07
CA GLU A 83 12.51 15.02 11.41
C GLU A 83 11.49 16.13 11.10
N ARG A 84 10.80 16.07 9.96
CA ARG A 84 9.79 17.06 9.58
C ARG A 84 8.58 17.04 10.49
N ILE A 85 8.03 15.84 10.77
CA ILE A 85 6.90 15.66 11.68
C ILE A 85 7.25 16.17 13.08
N SER A 86 8.47 15.91 13.59
CA SER A 86 8.91 16.43 14.89
C SER A 86 9.00 17.97 14.96
N LYS A 87 9.10 18.64 13.79
CA LYS A 87 9.02 20.10 13.66
C LYS A 87 7.60 20.63 13.39
N GLY A 88 6.59 19.74 13.37
CA GLY A 88 5.21 20.10 13.07
C GLY A 88 4.93 20.34 11.58
N GLU A 89 5.83 19.90 10.68
CA GLU A 89 5.62 19.99 9.24
C GLU A 89 4.86 18.78 8.74
N TYR A 90 3.71 18.99 8.11
CA TYR A 90 2.87 17.94 7.54
C TYR A 90 2.52 18.23 6.08
N PRO A 91 2.43 17.23 5.20
CA PRO A 91 1.86 17.39 3.87
C PRO A 91 0.33 17.41 3.95
N ASP A 92 -0.35 17.52 2.83
CA ASP A 92 -1.80 17.27 2.76
C ASP A 92 -2.09 15.76 2.62
N LEU A 93 -1.24 15.07 1.87
CA LEU A 93 -1.28 13.62 1.65
C LEU A 93 0.10 13.01 1.94
N ILE A 94 0.08 11.81 2.52
CA ILE A 94 1.31 11.06 2.77
C ILE A 94 1.16 9.63 2.24
N SER A 95 2.11 9.22 1.40
CA SER A 95 2.22 7.87 0.85
C SER A 95 3.40 7.16 1.52
N TYR A 96 3.12 6.06 2.22
CA TYR A 96 4.07 5.39 3.09
C TYR A 96 3.82 3.87 3.15
N SER A 97 4.77 3.14 3.71
CA SER A 97 4.63 1.74 4.11
C SER A 97 4.70 1.61 5.64
N ASN A 98 4.56 0.41 6.15
CA ASN A 98 4.68 0.13 7.58
C ASN A 98 5.98 0.69 8.17
N GLY A 99 5.97 1.04 9.46
CA GLY A 99 7.10 1.61 10.19
C GLY A 99 7.20 3.13 10.16
N VAL A 100 6.29 3.82 9.47
CA VAL A 100 6.17 5.29 9.51
C VAL A 100 5.13 5.68 10.53
N GLU A 101 5.55 6.43 11.55
CA GLU A 101 4.66 6.97 12.57
C GLU A 101 4.15 8.34 12.12
N ILE A 102 2.83 8.49 12.05
CA ILE A 102 2.18 9.70 11.57
C ILE A 102 1.08 10.08 12.54
N ASP A 103 1.20 11.26 13.13
CA ASP A 103 0.16 11.88 13.93
C ASP A 103 -0.77 12.74 13.06
N GLY A 104 -1.94 13.10 13.61
CA GLY A 104 -2.85 14.02 12.96
C GLY A 104 -3.54 13.48 11.71
N LEU A 105 -3.70 12.17 11.60
CA LEU A 105 -4.43 11.53 10.51
C LEU A 105 -5.90 11.94 10.52
N ILE A 106 -6.45 12.16 9.33
CA ILE A 106 -7.84 12.50 9.10
C ILE A 106 -8.57 11.29 8.54
N GLU A 107 -9.78 11.04 9.03
CA GLU A 107 -10.64 9.96 8.57
C GLU A 107 -10.88 10.06 7.07
N LEU A 108 -10.60 8.97 6.38
CA LEU A 108 -10.88 8.82 4.96
C LEU A 108 -12.32 8.34 4.77
N ASN A 109 -12.98 8.93 3.77
CA ASN A 109 -14.22 8.40 3.24
C ASN A 109 -13.97 8.22 1.74
N CYS A 110 -13.50 7.04 1.33
CA CYS A 110 -13.16 6.72 -0.04
C CYS A 110 -13.92 5.47 -0.51
N ASP A 111 -14.08 5.34 -1.81
CA ASP A 111 -14.89 4.28 -2.44
C ASP A 111 -14.34 2.87 -2.19
N ARG A 112 -13.05 2.76 -1.91
CA ARG A 112 -12.35 1.49 -1.68
C ARG A 112 -11.41 1.60 -0.49
N ALA A 113 -11.38 0.56 0.31
CA ALA A 113 -10.52 0.46 1.48
C ALA A 113 -9.75 -0.87 1.50
N THR A 114 -8.59 -0.84 2.15
CA THR A 114 -7.84 -2.06 2.47
C THR A 114 -7.91 -2.31 3.98
N ASN A 115 -7.98 -3.56 4.39
CA ASN A 115 -8.18 -3.94 5.80
C ASN A 115 -7.13 -3.35 6.75
N GLY A 116 -5.89 -3.17 6.29
CA GLY A 116 -4.81 -2.57 7.10
C GLY A 116 -4.94 -1.07 7.38
N GLY A 117 -5.91 -0.37 6.79
CA GLY A 117 -6.08 1.08 6.91
C GLY A 117 -6.99 1.55 8.04
N TYR A 118 -7.54 0.65 8.84
CA TYR A 118 -8.49 0.97 9.89
C TYR A 118 -7.82 1.13 11.27
N ILE A 119 -8.34 2.08 12.06
CA ILE A 119 -8.12 2.20 13.50
C ILE A 119 -9.51 2.13 14.15
N GLY A 120 -9.82 1.03 14.83
CA GLY A 120 -11.19 0.71 15.21
C GLY A 120 -12.08 0.61 13.99
N ASP A 121 -13.22 1.31 13.99
CA ASP A 121 -14.19 1.28 12.89
C ASP A 121 -13.95 2.39 11.83
N LYS A 122 -12.89 3.18 11.99
CA LYS A 122 -12.61 4.33 11.13
C LYS A 122 -11.44 4.08 10.21
N LEU A 123 -11.61 4.44 8.95
CA LEU A 123 -10.57 4.34 7.93
C LEU A 123 -9.67 5.59 7.95
N TYR A 124 -8.36 5.40 8.09
CA TYR A 124 -7.36 6.47 8.07
C TYR A 124 -6.29 6.30 6.98
N ALA A 125 -6.20 5.11 6.40
CA ALA A 125 -5.30 4.84 5.30
C ALA A 125 -5.95 3.90 4.28
N THR A 126 -5.56 4.03 3.01
CA THR A 126 -5.91 3.05 1.99
C THR A 126 -4.68 2.74 1.15
N ALA A 127 -4.48 1.48 0.78
CA ALA A 127 -3.34 1.13 -0.05
C ALA A 127 -3.60 1.52 -1.50
N TRP A 128 -2.61 2.07 -2.20
CA TRP A 128 -2.72 2.38 -3.61
C TRP A 128 -1.91 1.44 -4.51
N CYS A 129 -0.92 0.74 -3.94
CA CYS A 129 -0.25 -0.38 -4.61
C CYS A 129 0.30 -1.37 -3.58
N ARG A 130 0.61 -2.57 -4.02
CA ARG A 130 1.25 -3.60 -3.22
C ARG A 130 2.37 -4.29 -3.98
N GLY A 131 3.28 -4.91 -3.25
CA GLY A 131 4.17 -5.94 -3.72
C GLY A 131 3.62 -7.33 -3.38
N GLY A 132 4.45 -8.35 -3.54
CA GLY A 132 4.16 -9.71 -3.12
C GLY A 132 5.45 -10.49 -2.97
N TYR A 133 5.54 -11.31 -1.94
CA TYR A 133 6.63 -12.26 -1.76
C TYR A 133 6.49 -13.44 -2.70
N THR A 134 7.62 -13.98 -3.11
CA THR A 134 7.66 -15.16 -3.96
C THR A 134 8.88 -16.00 -3.66
N LEU A 135 8.69 -17.32 -3.63
CA LEU A 135 9.77 -18.27 -3.66
C LEU A 135 10.22 -18.45 -5.12
N ILE A 136 11.44 -18.10 -5.41
CA ILE A 136 12.07 -18.20 -6.73
C ILE A 136 13.03 -19.36 -6.69
N LYS A 137 12.92 -20.27 -7.68
CA LYS A 137 13.81 -21.42 -7.84
C LYS A 137 14.61 -21.27 -9.12
N ASN A 138 15.91 -21.50 -9.00
CA ASN A 138 16.81 -21.60 -10.14
C ASN A 138 17.03 -23.08 -10.50
N PRO A 139 16.41 -23.60 -11.58
CA PRO A 139 16.55 -24.99 -11.98
C PRO A 139 17.97 -25.34 -12.48
N ASN A 140 18.76 -24.32 -12.82
CA ASN A 140 20.12 -24.45 -13.35
C ASN A 140 21.19 -24.15 -12.29
N SER A 141 20.87 -24.12 -11.00
CA SER A 141 21.85 -23.90 -9.94
C SER A 141 22.89 -25.03 -9.93
N VAL A 142 24.13 -24.68 -9.60
CA VAL A 142 25.24 -25.63 -9.51
C VAL A 142 25.06 -26.57 -8.31
N ASP A 143 24.44 -26.05 -7.23
CA ASP A 143 24.30 -26.75 -5.95
C ASP A 143 22.86 -27.24 -5.77
N LYS A 144 22.48 -28.27 -6.54
CA LYS A 144 21.13 -28.84 -6.54
C LYS A 144 20.77 -29.65 -5.29
N GLU A 145 21.77 -30.09 -4.55
CA GLU A 145 21.62 -30.98 -3.39
C GLU A 145 21.41 -30.19 -2.08
N GLN A 146 21.83 -28.93 -2.04
CA GLN A 146 21.62 -28.09 -0.85
C GLN A 146 20.27 -27.40 -0.89
N ASN A 147 19.42 -27.72 0.09
CA ASN A 147 18.15 -27.02 0.35
C ASN A 147 18.43 -25.69 1.05
N THR A 148 19.21 -24.81 0.37
CA THR A 148 19.60 -23.50 0.89
C THR A 148 18.71 -22.41 0.30
N LEU A 149 18.14 -21.56 1.20
CA LEU A 149 17.35 -20.39 0.85
C LEU A 149 18.14 -19.10 1.09
N ILE A 150 18.21 -18.23 0.09
CA ILE A 150 18.60 -16.83 0.26
C ILE A 150 17.33 -16.00 0.47
N VAL A 151 17.32 -15.17 1.48
CA VAL A 151 16.20 -14.27 1.80
C VAL A 151 16.60 -12.82 1.57
N SER A 152 15.77 -12.10 0.81
CA SER A 152 15.87 -10.66 0.59
C SER A 152 15.05 -9.92 1.63
N GLN A 153 15.69 -9.22 2.57
CA GLN A 153 15.00 -8.50 3.65
C GLN A 153 15.39 -7.02 3.68
N ALA A 154 14.40 -6.15 3.46
CA ALA A 154 14.52 -4.72 3.69
C ALA A 154 14.26 -4.37 5.17
N GLU A 155 14.50 -3.09 5.55
CA GLU A 155 14.54 -2.68 6.97
C GLU A 155 13.28 -3.02 7.77
N TYR A 156 12.08 -2.88 7.17
CA TYR A 156 10.81 -3.12 7.87
C TYR A 156 9.97 -4.23 7.26
N THR A 157 10.51 -4.97 6.27
CA THR A 157 9.79 -6.05 5.61
C THR A 157 9.96 -7.39 6.33
N GLN A 158 8.97 -8.28 6.21
CA GLN A 158 8.87 -9.52 6.99
C GLN A 158 8.83 -10.78 6.10
N PRO A 159 9.83 -11.01 5.21
CA PRO A 159 9.83 -12.16 4.31
C PRO A 159 9.88 -13.50 5.05
N LEU A 160 10.59 -13.57 6.18
CA LEU A 160 10.64 -14.79 6.99
C LEU A 160 9.28 -15.12 7.61
N VAL A 161 8.50 -14.11 8.02
CA VAL A 161 7.11 -14.31 8.48
C VAL A 161 6.28 -14.94 7.36
N ALA A 162 6.38 -14.41 6.13
CA ALA A 162 5.70 -14.97 4.98
C ALA A 162 6.10 -16.44 4.75
N MET A 163 7.39 -16.75 4.81
CA MET A 163 7.94 -18.10 4.68
C MET A 163 7.35 -19.06 5.74
N PHE A 164 7.38 -18.67 7.02
CA PHE A 164 6.91 -19.52 8.11
C PHE A 164 5.39 -19.74 8.05
N LEU A 165 4.62 -18.74 7.66
CA LEU A 165 3.16 -18.87 7.55
C LEU A 165 2.74 -19.68 6.33
N GLU A 166 3.56 -19.72 5.27
CA GLU A 166 3.37 -20.61 4.12
C GLU A 166 3.82 -22.05 4.43
N GLY A 167 4.44 -22.30 5.58
CA GLY A 167 4.90 -23.62 6.00
C GLY A 167 6.15 -24.13 5.26
N LEU A 168 6.98 -23.21 4.73
CA LEU A 168 8.19 -23.56 4.01
C LEU A 168 9.34 -23.86 4.98
N HIS A 169 10.10 -24.90 4.69
CA HIS A 169 11.25 -25.34 5.49
C HIS A 169 12.49 -25.52 4.61
N PHE A 170 13.63 -25.04 5.10
CA PHE A 170 14.91 -25.14 4.42
C PHE A 170 15.99 -25.56 5.41
N ASP A 171 16.99 -26.32 4.94
CA ASP A 171 18.09 -26.82 5.79
C ASP A 171 19.02 -25.68 6.19
N LYS A 172 19.18 -24.70 5.31
CA LYS A 172 19.99 -23.51 5.54
C LYS A 172 19.27 -22.26 5.02
N ILE A 173 19.21 -21.23 5.84
CA ILE A 173 18.60 -19.93 5.49
C ILE A 173 19.65 -18.84 5.69
N GLU A 174 19.88 -18.04 4.66
CA GLU A 174 20.79 -16.91 4.67
C GLU A 174 20.02 -15.62 4.37
N VAL A 175 20.04 -14.65 5.29
CA VAL A 175 19.30 -13.40 5.17
C VAL A 175 20.25 -12.27 4.81
N TYR A 176 19.91 -11.52 3.77
CA TYR A 176 20.71 -10.40 3.27
C TYR A 176 19.83 -9.19 2.94
N LYS A 177 20.48 -8.02 2.85
CA LYS A 177 19.85 -6.84 2.25
C LYS A 177 19.48 -7.12 0.79
N PRO A 178 18.46 -6.46 0.23
CA PRO A 178 17.91 -6.83 -1.08
C PRO A 178 18.94 -6.92 -2.22
N MET A 179 19.87 -5.97 -2.30
CA MET A 179 20.90 -6.01 -3.35
C MET A 179 21.88 -7.16 -3.17
N ASP A 180 22.33 -7.40 -1.93
CA ASP A 180 23.30 -8.46 -1.62
C ASP A 180 22.65 -9.83 -1.84
N ALA A 181 21.39 -10.01 -1.42
CA ALA A 181 20.62 -11.22 -1.66
C ALA A 181 20.50 -11.51 -3.16
N TYR A 182 20.16 -10.51 -3.96
CA TYR A 182 20.05 -10.62 -5.40
C TYR A 182 21.38 -11.00 -6.06
N VAL A 183 22.49 -10.34 -5.67
CA VAL A 183 23.82 -10.65 -6.20
C VAL A 183 24.26 -12.08 -5.85
N LYS A 184 24.01 -12.52 -4.61
CA LYS A 184 24.33 -13.90 -4.20
C LYS A 184 23.54 -14.94 -4.98
N PHE A 185 22.25 -14.72 -5.18
CA PHE A 185 21.41 -15.63 -5.96
C PHE A 185 21.86 -15.69 -7.43
N THR A 186 22.14 -14.54 -8.04
CA THR A 186 22.58 -14.48 -9.44
C THR A 186 23.98 -15.04 -9.68
N ALA A 187 24.77 -15.30 -8.63
CA ALA A 187 26.03 -16.04 -8.72
C ALA A 187 25.84 -17.54 -9.00
N ASN A 188 24.60 -18.02 -9.13
CA ASN A 188 24.20 -19.38 -9.55
C ASN A 188 24.58 -20.49 -8.58
N LYS A 189 24.86 -20.17 -7.31
CA LYS A 189 25.32 -21.13 -6.31
C LYS A 189 24.18 -21.70 -5.44
N THR A 190 23.03 -21.05 -5.41
CA THR A 190 21.90 -21.45 -4.56
C THR A 190 20.66 -21.72 -5.40
N THR A 191 19.85 -22.68 -4.93
CA THR A 191 18.65 -23.12 -5.65
C THR A 191 17.47 -22.21 -5.37
N TYR A 192 17.31 -21.69 -4.14
CA TYR A 192 16.12 -20.97 -3.73
C TYR A 192 16.43 -19.54 -3.29
N PHE A 193 15.49 -18.64 -3.65
CA PHE A 193 15.54 -17.23 -3.29
C PHE A 193 14.14 -16.76 -2.89
N LEU A 194 14.00 -16.24 -1.69
CA LEU A 194 12.80 -15.55 -1.24
C LEU A 194 12.95 -14.06 -1.53
N GLY A 195 12.33 -13.64 -2.59
CA GLY A 195 12.31 -12.26 -3.07
C GLY A 195 10.89 -11.73 -3.26
N THR A 196 10.77 -10.79 -4.19
CA THR A 196 9.50 -10.16 -4.53
C THR A 196 9.20 -10.30 -6.03
N GLN A 197 7.99 -9.90 -6.45
CA GLN A 197 7.62 -9.86 -7.87
C GLN A 197 8.63 -9.07 -8.74
N ARG A 198 9.30 -8.06 -8.15
CA ARG A 198 10.34 -7.30 -8.83
C ARG A 198 11.53 -8.16 -9.22
N ASP A 199 11.94 -9.05 -8.32
CA ASP A 199 13.12 -9.87 -8.54
C ASP A 199 12.91 -10.83 -9.71
N ILE A 200 11.70 -11.37 -9.88
CA ILE A 200 11.34 -12.19 -11.06
C ILE A 200 11.59 -11.40 -12.35
N VAL A 201 11.08 -10.17 -12.42
CA VAL A 201 11.24 -9.31 -13.61
C VAL A 201 12.71 -8.99 -13.86
N ARG A 202 13.50 -8.71 -12.81
CA ARG A 202 14.94 -8.45 -12.92
C ARG A 202 15.72 -9.66 -13.42
N LEU A 203 15.40 -10.85 -12.91
CA LEU A 203 16.06 -12.11 -13.31
C LEU A 203 15.74 -12.43 -14.76
N ASN A 204 14.47 -12.34 -15.16
CA ASN A 204 14.05 -12.56 -16.55
C ASN A 204 14.72 -11.57 -17.53
N ASN A 205 14.81 -10.30 -17.16
CA ASN A 205 15.51 -9.29 -17.97
C ASN A 205 17.00 -9.56 -18.13
N ARG A 206 17.60 -10.36 -17.25
CA ARG A 206 18.99 -10.86 -17.37
C ARG A 206 19.10 -12.18 -18.15
N GLY A 207 18.00 -12.70 -18.66
CA GLY A 207 17.94 -13.99 -19.35
C GLY A 207 18.08 -15.20 -18.41
N MET A 208 17.91 -15.01 -17.11
CA MET A 208 17.95 -16.09 -16.13
C MET A 208 16.56 -16.75 -16.07
N GLN A 209 16.49 -18.01 -16.50
CA GLN A 209 15.25 -18.79 -16.39
C GLN A 209 15.05 -19.20 -14.94
N VAL A 210 13.88 -18.85 -14.37
CA VAL A 210 13.52 -19.18 -12.99
C VAL A 210 12.07 -19.63 -12.92
N GLU A 211 11.80 -20.52 -11.97
CA GLU A 211 10.44 -20.87 -11.54
C GLU A 211 10.05 -19.95 -10.38
N SER A 212 8.79 -19.57 -10.26
CA SER A 212 8.33 -18.70 -9.17
C SER A 212 6.98 -19.13 -8.61
N THR A 213 6.89 -19.15 -7.28
CA THR A 213 5.66 -19.47 -6.54
C THR A 213 5.34 -18.31 -5.60
N PRO A 214 4.29 -17.51 -5.84
CA PRO A 214 3.87 -16.46 -4.92
C PRO A 214 3.50 -17.02 -3.55
N LEU A 215 3.89 -16.31 -2.48
CA LEU A 215 3.45 -16.61 -1.13
C LEU A 215 2.13 -15.87 -0.86
N THR A 216 1.15 -16.56 -0.31
CA THR A 216 -0.22 -16.07 -0.17
C THR A 216 -0.68 -15.90 1.28
N ALA A 217 -0.03 -16.59 2.23
CA ALA A 217 -0.43 -16.59 3.63
C ALA A 217 -0.23 -15.25 4.34
N TYR A 218 0.71 -14.41 3.85
CA TYR A 218 1.06 -13.14 4.47
C TYR A 218 1.69 -12.17 3.47
N ASN A 219 1.34 -10.88 3.60
CA ASN A 219 1.96 -9.82 2.82
C ASN A 219 1.93 -8.49 3.59
N ASP A 220 3.08 -7.85 3.76
CA ASP A 220 3.26 -6.53 4.36
C ASP A 220 3.76 -5.47 3.34
N LEU A 221 3.92 -5.86 2.08
CA LEU A 221 4.44 -5.01 1.02
C LEU A 221 3.33 -4.11 0.45
N TYR A 222 2.73 -3.27 1.30
CA TYR A 222 1.72 -2.30 0.92
C TYR A 222 2.25 -0.88 0.97
N GLN A 223 1.84 -0.07 -0.01
CA GLN A 223 2.04 1.37 -0.03
C GLN A 223 0.70 2.03 0.25
N TYR A 224 0.56 2.58 1.43
CA TYR A 224 -0.64 3.25 1.91
C TYR A 224 -0.65 4.72 1.54
N LEU A 225 -1.83 5.32 1.56
CA LEU A 225 -2.06 6.75 1.40
C LEU A 225 -2.99 7.22 2.51
N SER A 226 -2.60 8.29 3.21
CA SER A 226 -3.38 8.92 4.27
C SER A 226 -3.50 10.42 4.03
N LEU A 227 -4.53 11.01 4.65
CA LEU A 227 -4.80 12.44 4.66
C LEU A 227 -4.36 13.04 5.99
N THR A 228 -3.61 14.14 5.95
CA THR A 228 -3.09 14.85 7.14
C THR A 228 -3.37 16.36 7.10
N GLY A 229 -3.83 16.88 5.97
CA GLY A 229 -4.12 18.32 5.80
C GLY A 229 -5.33 18.78 6.63
N THR A 230 -5.27 19.97 7.20
CA THR A 230 -6.32 20.55 8.04
C THR A 230 -7.32 21.46 7.28
N ASP A 231 -6.99 21.87 6.05
CA ASP A 231 -7.88 22.71 5.23
C ASP A 231 -9.02 21.89 4.63
N VAL A 232 -10.24 22.15 5.07
CA VAL A 232 -11.45 21.39 4.67
C VAL A 232 -11.67 21.43 3.15
N LYS A 233 -11.46 22.57 2.49
CA LYS A 233 -11.66 22.72 1.04
C LYS A 233 -10.61 21.94 0.26
N LYS A 234 -9.37 22.03 0.68
CA LYS A 234 -8.25 21.27 0.13
C LYS A 234 -8.48 19.77 0.30
N ASN A 235 -8.95 19.34 1.46
CA ASN A 235 -9.22 17.93 1.77
C ASN A 235 -10.26 17.29 0.85
N VAL A 236 -11.25 18.06 0.35
CA VAL A 236 -12.18 17.53 -0.66
C VAL A 236 -11.44 17.10 -1.93
N TYR A 237 -10.49 17.91 -2.41
CA TYR A 237 -9.71 17.58 -3.61
C TYR A 237 -8.61 16.55 -3.33
N ALA A 238 -8.05 16.55 -2.14
CA ALA A 238 -7.12 15.50 -1.71
C ALA A 238 -7.80 14.12 -1.68
N LYS A 239 -9.03 14.03 -1.16
CA LYS A 239 -9.85 12.81 -1.22
C LYS A 239 -10.19 12.40 -2.65
N ARG A 240 -10.59 13.34 -3.51
CA ARG A 240 -10.80 13.06 -4.95
C ARG A 240 -9.54 12.52 -5.63
N PHE A 241 -8.36 13.00 -5.23
CA PHE A 241 -7.10 12.48 -5.75
C PHE A 241 -6.86 11.04 -5.27
N ILE A 242 -7.18 10.72 -4.02
CA ILE A 242 -7.13 9.33 -3.50
C ILE A 242 -8.05 8.44 -4.35
N ASP A 243 -9.33 8.80 -4.52
CA ASP A 243 -10.30 8.02 -5.29
C ASP A 243 -9.86 7.85 -6.76
N PHE A 244 -9.29 8.90 -7.35
CA PHE A 244 -8.73 8.82 -8.68
C PHE A 244 -7.55 7.83 -8.77
N LEU A 245 -6.63 7.87 -7.79
CA LEU A 245 -5.45 6.98 -7.73
C LEU A 245 -5.85 5.51 -7.56
N ILE A 246 -6.90 5.23 -6.78
CA ILE A 246 -7.40 3.86 -6.56
C ILE A 246 -8.45 3.41 -7.58
N SER A 247 -8.79 4.25 -8.57
CA SER A 247 -9.72 3.89 -9.66
C SER A 247 -9.15 2.79 -10.55
N ASP A 248 -10.00 1.96 -11.15
CA ASP A 248 -9.58 0.87 -12.04
C ASP A 248 -8.70 1.37 -13.19
N LYS A 249 -9.01 2.56 -13.73
CA LYS A 249 -8.23 3.19 -14.79
C LYS A 249 -6.76 3.39 -14.40
N VAL A 250 -6.49 3.80 -13.18
CA VAL A 250 -5.12 4.03 -12.67
C VAL A 250 -4.51 2.73 -12.19
N GLN A 251 -5.29 1.90 -11.51
CA GLN A 251 -4.84 0.61 -10.97
C GLN A 251 -4.37 -0.34 -12.09
N ASN A 252 -5.01 -0.35 -13.25
CA ASN A 252 -4.57 -1.11 -14.43
C ASN A 252 -3.22 -0.64 -15.01
N GLN A 253 -2.68 0.49 -14.55
CA GLN A 253 -1.36 0.99 -15.00
C GLN A 253 -0.21 0.59 -14.06
N LEU A 254 -0.48 -0.05 -12.92
CA LEU A 254 0.55 -0.45 -11.95
C LEU A 254 1.53 -1.48 -12.51
N ASN A 255 1.11 -2.30 -13.47
CA ASN A 255 1.99 -3.22 -14.20
C ASN A 255 3.20 -2.53 -14.84
N ARG A 256 3.07 -1.26 -15.26
CA ARG A 256 4.16 -0.46 -15.87
C ARG A 256 5.35 -0.23 -14.92
N ILE A 257 5.10 -0.29 -13.63
CA ILE A 257 6.13 -0.20 -12.59
C ILE A 257 6.30 -1.52 -11.85
N CYS A 258 5.80 -2.64 -12.42
CA CYS A 258 5.81 -3.98 -11.82
C CYS A 258 5.25 -4.03 -10.40
N MET A 259 4.28 -3.18 -10.11
CA MET A 259 3.51 -3.21 -8.86
C MET A 259 2.15 -3.86 -9.09
N LEU A 260 1.57 -4.38 -8.03
CA LEU A 260 0.29 -5.07 -8.01
C LEU A 260 -0.79 -4.13 -7.45
N SER A 261 -2.00 -4.27 -7.96
CA SER A 261 -3.16 -3.59 -7.38
C SER A 261 -3.62 -4.32 -6.11
N PRO A 262 -4.00 -3.60 -5.04
CA PRO A 262 -4.69 -4.21 -3.91
C PRO A 262 -6.18 -4.45 -4.16
N TYR A 263 -6.75 -4.01 -5.31
CA TYR A 263 -8.20 -4.00 -5.56
C TYR A 263 -8.65 -4.87 -6.73
N ILE A 264 -7.82 -4.97 -7.76
CA ILE A 264 -8.16 -5.67 -9.00
C ILE A 264 -7.02 -6.59 -9.42
N ASP A 265 -7.36 -7.66 -10.10
CA ASP A 265 -6.38 -8.46 -10.82
C ASP A 265 -6.09 -7.78 -12.15
N VAL A 266 -4.92 -7.16 -12.23
CA VAL A 266 -4.49 -6.47 -13.46
C VAL A 266 -4.10 -7.53 -14.48
N GLU A 267 -4.65 -7.43 -15.71
CA GLU A 267 -4.14 -8.21 -16.83
C GLU A 267 -2.69 -7.83 -17.07
N ASN A 268 -1.79 -8.78 -16.85
CA ASN A 268 -0.36 -8.59 -17.04
C ASN A 268 0.12 -9.36 -18.25
N ASP A 269 0.72 -8.66 -19.20
CA ASP A 269 1.50 -9.27 -20.29
C ASP A 269 2.75 -9.99 -19.75
N ILE A 270 3.09 -9.74 -18.50
CA ILE A 270 4.19 -10.39 -17.80
C ILE A 270 3.63 -11.63 -17.10
N GLU A 271 3.76 -12.78 -17.73
CA GLU A 271 3.23 -14.09 -17.29
C GLU A 271 3.46 -14.36 -15.78
N HIS A 272 4.64 -14.02 -15.27
CA HIS A 272 4.99 -14.23 -13.87
C HIS A 272 4.23 -13.34 -12.88
N LEU A 273 3.76 -12.16 -13.30
CA LEU A 273 2.95 -11.29 -12.45
C LEU A 273 1.47 -11.71 -12.40
N ALA A 274 1.01 -12.43 -13.42
CA ALA A 274 -0.35 -12.95 -13.46
C ALA A 274 -0.65 -13.97 -12.33
N ASN A 275 0.40 -14.57 -11.75
CA ASN A 275 0.27 -15.50 -10.63
C ASN A 275 0.00 -14.81 -9.28
N PHE A 276 0.22 -13.49 -9.17
CA PHE A 276 -0.04 -12.71 -7.95
C PHE A 276 -1.49 -12.22 -7.87
N LYS A 277 -2.44 -13.13 -7.84
CA LYS A 277 -3.87 -12.77 -7.78
C LYS A 277 -4.27 -12.18 -6.42
N ASN A 278 -5.32 -11.37 -6.42
CA ASN A 278 -5.98 -10.89 -5.20
C ASN A 278 -6.89 -11.99 -4.64
N ASN A 279 -6.34 -12.94 -3.91
CA ASN A 279 -7.11 -14.07 -3.39
C ASN A 279 -8.00 -13.70 -2.19
N GLY A 280 -8.07 -12.43 -1.79
CA GLY A 280 -8.81 -11.99 -0.59
C GLY A 280 -8.29 -12.55 0.74
N GLN A 281 -7.32 -13.46 0.69
CA GLN A 281 -6.78 -14.18 1.84
C GLN A 281 -5.50 -13.55 2.43
N ASN A 282 -4.89 -12.60 1.72
CA ASN A 282 -3.70 -11.92 2.25
C ASN A 282 -4.11 -11.08 3.46
N LYS A 283 -3.74 -11.54 4.66
CA LYS A 283 -3.82 -10.71 5.85
C LYS A 283 -2.88 -9.52 5.64
N SER A 284 -3.44 -8.37 5.28
CA SER A 284 -2.68 -7.13 5.23
C SER A 284 -2.36 -6.69 6.65
N ILE A 285 -1.09 -6.39 6.91
CA ILE A 285 -0.69 -5.77 8.17
C ILE A 285 -1.29 -4.36 8.25
N SER A 286 -1.58 -3.94 9.49
CA SER A 286 -1.98 -2.56 9.76
C SER A 286 -0.94 -1.55 9.23
N ALA A 287 -1.42 -0.53 8.54
CA ALA A 287 -0.61 0.60 8.08
C ALA A 287 0.08 1.37 9.23
N PHE A 288 -0.37 1.15 10.46
CA PHE A 288 0.00 1.89 11.65
C PHE A 288 0.94 1.13 12.60
N LEU A 289 1.54 0.03 12.12
CA LEU A 289 2.53 -0.69 12.90
C LEU A 289 3.79 0.14 13.08
N HIS A 290 4.21 0.27 14.34
CA HIS A 290 5.42 0.98 14.73
C HIS A 290 6.69 0.25 14.26
N ALA A 291 7.74 1.02 13.96
CA ALA A 291 9.04 0.51 13.54
C ALA A 291 9.63 -0.50 14.56
N ASP A 292 9.45 -0.25 15.85
CA ASP A 292 9.98 -1.13 16.89
C ASP A 292 9.29 -2.49 16.91
N MET A 293 7.97 -2.55 16.68
CA MET A 293 7.26 -3.83 16.55
C MET A 293 7.74 -4.62 15.33
N LEU A 294 7.95 -3.96 14.19
CA LEU A 294 8.47 -4.59 12.99
C LEU A 294 9.89 -5.13 13.17
N LYS A 295 10.75 -4.40 13.88
CA LYS A 295 12.09 -4.88 14.25
C LYS A 295 12.02 -6.08 15.19
N GLN A 296 11.16 -6.04 16.21
CA GLN A 296 10.94 -7.17 17.10
C GLN A 296 10.47 -8.42 16.33
N MET A 297 9.55 -8.26 15.39
CA MET A 297 9.14 -9.37 14.50
C MET A 297 10.30 -9.92 13.68
N GLN A 298 11.19 -9.06 13.15
CA GLN A 298 12.40 -9.51 12.45
C GLN A 298 13.34 -10.29 13.36
N GLU A 299 13.60 -9.80 14.57
CA GLU A 299 14.47 -10.48 15.55
C GLU A 299 13.91 -11.86 15.93
N ILE A 300 12.62 -11.96 16.21
CA ILE A 300 11.95 -13.24 16.50
C ILE A 300 12.04 -14.18 15.30
N SER A 301 11.84 -13.67 14.08
CA SER A 301 11.91 -14.46 12.86
C SER A 301 13.34 -14.98 12.59
N LEU A 302 14.36 -14.17 12.86
CA LEU A 302 15.77 -14.57 12.79
C LEU A 302 16.12 -15.63 13.84
N SER A 303 15.57 -15.53 15.05
CA SER A 303 15.71 -16.57 16.09
C SER A 303 15.04 -17.88 15.68
N ALA A 304 13.88 -17.81 15.05
CA ALA A 304 13.13 -18.98 14.61
C ALA A 304 13.86 -19.81 13.52
N ILE A 305 14.71 -19.19 12.69
CA ILE A 305 15.54 -19.90 11.71
C ILE A 305 16.45 -20.95 12.40
N ASN A 306 16.87 -20.69 13.63
CA ASN A 306 17.73 -21.58 14.39
C ASN A 306 16.98 -22.73 15.08
N GLY A 307 15.70 -22.98 14.71
CA GLY A 307 14.92 -24.15 15.13
C GLY A 307 14.11 -23.95 16.42
N ASN A 308 13.87 -22.71 16.84
CA ASN A 308 13.01 -22.45 18.00
C ASN A 308 11.52 -22.36 17.59
N GLU A 309 10.79 -23.48 17.65
CA GLU A 309 9.36 -23.55 17.32
C GLU A 309 8.48 -22.57 18.15
N ASN A 310 8.89 -22.26 19.39
CA ASN A 310 8.16 -21.29 20.23
C ASN A 310 8.15 -19.88 19.59
N ASP A 311 9.19 -19.52 18.85
CA ASP A 311 9.27 -18.21 18.19
C ASP A 311 8.33 -18.11 16.98
N ILE A 312 8.09 -19.21 16.26
CA ILE A 312 7.08 -19.25 15.19
C ILE A 312 5.68 -19.02 15.76
N ASN A 313 5.37 -19.62 16.93
CA ASN A 313 4.10 -19.41 17.61
C ASN A 313 3.94 -17.96 18.12
N LYS A 314 5.02 -17.32 18.59
CA LYS A 314 5.00 -15.89 18.96
C LYS A 314 4.67 -15.03 17.74
N ILE A 315 5.29 -15.28 16.58
CA ILE A 315 4.99 -14.55 15.33
C ILE A 315 3.51 -14.68 14.99
N LYS A 316 2.94 -15.89 15.04
CA LYS A 316 1.52 -16.12 14.76
C LYS A 316 0.62 -15.31 15.71
N ASN A 317 0.96 -15.26 17.00
CA ASN A 317 0.20 -14.51 18.00
C ASN A 317 0.30 -12.98 17.83
N MET A 318 1.39 -12.46 17.28
CA MET A 318 1.55 -11.02 16.98
C MET A 318 0.69 -10.56 15.79
N LEU A 319 0.19 -11.49 14.97
CA LEU A 319 -0.59 -11.20 13.77
C LEU A 319 -2.11 -11.39 13.96
N VAL A 320 -2.54 -11.87 15.11
CA VAL A 320 -3.95 -12.03 15.52
C VAL A 320 -4.39 -10.79 16.26
#